data_921fac85eb97acca985c13ec994f196e
#
_entry.id   921fac85eb97acca985c13ec994f196e
#
_cell.length_a   1.000
_cell.length_b   1.000
_cell.length_c   1.000
_cell.angle_alpha   90.00
_cell.angle_beta   90.00
_cell.angle_gamma   90.00
#
_symmetry.space_group_name_H-M   'P 1'
#
loop_
_entity.id
_entity.type
_entity.pdbx_description
1 polymer ?
#
loop_
_entity_poly.entity_id
_entity_poly.type
_entity_poly.pdbx_seq_one_letter_code
_entity_poly.pdbx_strand_id
1 'polypeptide(L)'
;MIAVCTRNFLLAALLAPLAVAAAKPNIIVIMADDLGYNDLGSYGCKDIPTPHLDKLAKEGVRFTSGYVTWPMCGPSRAGFLTGKHQSKFGHYSNISAPFNPDQGLPKMDTIASLLQKLGYVTGGVGKWHMGATNDHHPNSMGFDDWYGFLGGGLKYFPLDHPIYNGRFANMKKPMGKKQLQHTMPLIHNHKPVEWKQYLTRELTDAGLNFLDKYTSQKGSGQRKPFFLFMSYNAPHLDLEAPEESIAKFPENKMTIIPGVKPKARSIYGAMVYEMDEGIGRLLDKVDALGIAENTIIWFLSDNGGMKRTSDNRPLRGAKGASYEGGIRVPMLVKWPGKTPVGVVMDKPVTSLDIGATAIAMAGGDPVAAGLHGKDVRPYMTGQSANAPHDVLYWHTGKSSTENGVIREGDYKLIFKGDKKEIELYNLKEDLGEATNIASSHPERVQAMVARLKEWNKDRKPNLWSQSEVIQYAEYEWLKGSMHYGPSDKGLGDDSVRRKKNKSHK
;
A
#
# COMPACT_ATOMS: atom_id res chain seq x y z
N MET A 1 -69.08 36.28 45.72
CA MET A 1 -67.84 36.69 45.10
C MET A 1 -67.00 35.41 44.91
N ILE A 2 -66.96 34.86 43.68
CA ILE A 2 -66.27 33.61 43.35
C ILE A 2 -64.98 34.05 42.65
N ALA A 3 -63.81 33.73 43.24
CA ALA A 3 -62.47 33.97 42.68
C ALA A 3 -62.10 32.82 41.76
N VAL A 4 -61.96 33.16 40.45
CA VAL A 4 -61.47 32.21 39.40
C VAL A 4 -59.91 32.25 39.39
N CYS A 5 -59.28 31.12 39.78
CA CYS A 5 -57.85 30.95 39.76
C CYS A 5 -57.42 30.39 38.37
N THR A 6 -56.89 31.23 37.48
CA THR A 6 -56.34 30.81 36.18
C THR A 6 -54.89 30.25 36.38
N ARG A 7 -54.70 28.95 36.21
CA ARG A 7 -53.41 28.28 36.18
C ARG A 7 -52.79 28.41 34.77
N ASN A 8 -51.77 29.22 34.62
CA ASN A 8 -50.93 29.25 33.44
C ASN A 8 -50.02 28.04 33.38
N PHE A 9 -50.27 27.11 32.47
CA PHE A 9 -49.31 26.03 32.14
C PHE A 9 -48.29 26.59 31.17
N LEU A 10 -47.06 26.85 31.61
CA LEU A 10 -45.89 27.03 30.74
C LEU A 10 -45.48 25.67 30.18
N LEU A 11 -45.74 25.51 28.87
CA LEU A 11 -45.21 24.41 28.09
C LEU A 11 -43.72 24.68 27.80
N ALA A 12 -42.82 24.11 28.59
CA ALA A 12 -41.38 24.10 28.29
C ALA A 12 -41.13 23.08 27.15
N ALA A 13 -41.01 23.59 25.93
CA ALA A 13 -40.58 22.79 24.80
C ALA A 13 -39.11 22.39 24.99
N LEU A 14 -38.87 21.15 25.37
CA LEU A 14 -37.55 20.53 25.37
C LEU A 14 -37.04 20.45 23.90
N LEU A 15 -36.27 21.44 23.49
CA LEU A 15 -35.42 21.35 22.30
C LEU A 15 -34.30 20.36 22.58
N ALA A 16 -34.54 19.07 22.31
CA ALA A 16 -33.45 18.11 22.23
C ALA A 16 -32.50 18.57 21.12
N PRO A 17 -31.18 18.73 21.38
CA PRO A 17 -30.27 19.06 20.32
C PRO A 17 -30.28 17.87 19.32
N LEU A 18 -30.72 18.14 18.11
CA LEU A 18 -30.49 17.23 16.98
C LEU A 18 -28.97 17.01 16.92
N ALA A 19 -28.50 15.86 17.36
CA ALA A 19 -27.12 15.46 17.15
C ALA A 19 -26.91 15.39 15.63
N VAL A 20 -26.34 16.44 15.07
CA VAL A 20 -25.87 16.43 13.68
C VAL A 20 -24.82 15.32 13.64
N ALA A 21 -25.14 14.22 12.99
CA ALA A 21 -24.18 13.14 12.80
C ALA A 21 -22.91 13.74 12.19
N ALA A 22 -21.77 13.57 12.87
CA ALA A 22 -20.50 14.12 12.41
C ALA A 22 -20.25 13.65 10.98
N ALA A 23 -19.92 14.60 10.10
CA ALA A 23 -19.66 14.30 8.69
C ALA A 23 -18.56 13.23 8.60
N LYS A 24 -18.79 12.19 7.81
CA LYS A 24 -17.78 11.16 7.56
C LYS A 24 -16.53 11.81 6.95
N PRO A 25 -15.33 11.52 7.46
CA PRO A 25 -14.11 12.15 6.96
C PRO A 25 -13.71 11.60 5.59
N ASN A 26 -13.01 12.42 4.81
CA ASN A 26 -12.29 11.95 3.65
C ASN A 26 -11.06 11.15 4.08
N ILE A 27 -10.64 10.21 3.26
CA ILE A 27 -9.52 9.32 3.54
C ILE A 27 -8.56 9.35 2.36
N ILE A 28 -7.32 9.73 2.60
CA ILE A 28 -6.23 9.66 1.61
C ILE A 28 -5.18 8.69 2.13
N VAL A 29 -4.82 7.70 1.31
CA VAL A 29 -3.69 6.80 1.59
C VAL A 29 -2.66 6.95 0.50
N ILE A 30 -1.46 7.34 0.87
CA ILE A 30 -0.32 7.53 -0.03
C ILE A 30 0.65 6.39 0.22
N MET A 31 0.93 5.60 -0.82
CA MET A 31 1.81 4.45 -0.75
C MET A 31 2.98 4.62 -1.71
N ALA A 32 4.21 4.61 -1.16
CA ALA A 32 5.44 4.50 -1.92
C ALA A 32 5.73 3.03 -2.26
N ASP A 33 6.55 2.79 -3.28
CA ASP A 33 6.97 1.47 -3.75
C ASP A 33 8.48 1.29 -3.53
N ASP A 34 8.89 0.35 -2.68
CA ASP A 34 10.29 0.07 -2.35
C ASP A 34 11.04 1.20 -1.61
N LEU A 35 10.36 2.01 -0.82
CA LEU A 35 11.01 3.06 -0.02
C LEU A 35 11.68 2.45 1.22
N GLY A 36 12.96 2.77 1.42
CA GLY A 36 13.72 2.32 2.60
C GLY A 36 13.28 2.99 3.89
N TYR A 37 13.46 2.28 5.02
CA TYR A 37 13.08 2.78 6.34
C TYR A 37 13.77 4.11 6.69
N ASN A 38 15.05 4.25 6.32
CA ASN A 38 15.86 5.44 6.62
C ASN A 38 15.92 6.42 5.43
N ASP A 39 14.95 6.40 4.51
CA ASP A 39 14.98 7.25 3.30
C ASP A 39 14.13 8.52 3.41
N LEU A 40 13.58 8.82 4.58
CA LEU A 40 12.91 10.08 4.91
C LEU A 40 13.70 10.87 5.98
N GLY A 41 13.70 12.19 5.90
CA GLY A 41 14.34 13.05 6.90
C GLY A 41 13.84 12.76 8.32
N SER A 42 12.52 12.61 8.50
CA SER A 42 11.89 12.24 9.78
C SER A 42 12.27 10.86 10.32
N TYR A 43 12.83 9.98 9.49
CA TYR A 43 13.38 8.67 9.88
C TYR A 43 14.90 8.64 9.96
N GLY A 44 15.58 9.75 9.67
CA GLY A 44 17.03 9.90 9.85
C GLY A 44 17.86 10.06 8.58
N CYS A 45 17.23 10.11 7.41
CA CYS A 45 17.89 10.37 6.13
C CYS A 45 18.66 11.71 6.17
N LYS A 46 19.90 11.72 5.64
CA LYS A 46 20.74 12.91 5.61
C LYS A 46 21.02 13.42 4.21
N ASP A 47 20.84 12.60 3.21
CA ASP A 47 21.23 12.86 1.82
C ASP A 47 20.04 13.09 0.88
N ILE A 48 18.82 12.76 1.31
CA ILE A 48 17.60 12.99 0.55
C ILE A 48 16.65 13.86 1.38
N PRO A 49 16.47 15.14 1.06
CA PRO A 49 15.47 15.96 1.73
C PRO A 49 14.05 15.54 1.34
N THR A 50 13.19 15.43 2.34
CA THR A 50 11.77 15.10 2.18
C THR A 50 10.89 16.06 2.98
N PRO A 51 10.94 17.39 2.67
CA PRO A 51 10.35 18.41 3.51
C PRO A 51 8.84 18.27 3.70
N HIS A 52 8.11 17.76 2.70
CA HIS A 52 6.66 17.61 2.77
C HIS A 52 6.24 16.41 3.62
N LEU A 53 6.92 15.28 3.49
CA LEU A 53 6.71 14.10 4.36
C LEU A 53 7.21 14.37 5.79
N ASP A 54 8.29 15.13 5.96
CA ASP A 54 8.79 15.54 7.27
C ASP A 54 7.81 16.51 7.95
N LYS A 55 7.17 17.41 7.19
CA LYS A 55 6.07 18.24 7.67
C LYS A 55 4.86 17.39 8.09
N LEU A 56 4.48 16.38 7.27
CA LEU A 56 3.40 15.44 7.62
C LEU A 56 3.69 14.72 8.95
N ALA A 57 4.92 14.25 9.14
CA ALA A 57 5.37 13.62 10.38
C ALA A 57 5.33 14.58 11.58
N LYS A 58 5.77 15.83 11.38
CA LYS A 58 5.79 16.87 12.41
C LYS A 58 4.40 17.33 12.82
N GLU A 59 3.45 17.34 11.89
CA GLU A 59 2.06 17.78 12.11
C GLU A 59 1.11 16.62 12.46
N GLY A 60 1.59 15.40 12.53
CA GLY A 60 0.81 14.20 12.82
C GLY A 60 1.51 13.22 13.73
N VAL A 61 1.33 11.94 13.46
CA VAL A 61 1.92 10.81 14.20
C VAL A 61 2.89 10.06 13.27
N ARG A 62 4.10 9.83 13.76
CA ARG A 62 5.11 8.99 13.12
C ARG A 62 5.22 7.66 13.85
N PHE A 63 5.00 6.56 13.14
CA PHE A 63 5.12 5.22 13.69
C PHE A 63 6.55 4.70 13.49
N THR A 64 7.26 4.40 14.57
CA THR A 64 8.57 3.75 14.48
C THR A 64 8.46 2.24 14.30
N SER A 65 7.30 1.65 14.60
CA SER A 65 6.99 0.22 14.44
C SER A 65 5.81 0.01 13.49
N GLY A 66 5.86 0.63 12.29
CA GLY A 66 4.88 0.41 11.22
C GLY A 66 5.27 -0.81 10.37
N TYR A 67 4.34 -1.76 10.18
CA TYR A 67 4.60 -3.01 9.48
C TYR A 67 3.69 -3.22 8.28
N VAL A 68 4.24 -3.85 7.26
CA VAL A 68 3.48 -4.43 6.15
C VAL A 68 3.35 -5.93 6.33
N THR A 69 2.40 -6.56 5.65
CA THR A 69 2.11 -7.99 5.83
C THR A 69 3.03 -8.91 5.06
N TRP A 70 3.83 -8.37 4.13
CA TRP A 70 4.74 -9.13 3.29
C TRP A 70 5.92 -8.28 2.81
N PRO A 71 7.13 -8.84 2.68
CA PRO A 71 8.29 -8.08 2.22
C PRO A 71 8.37 -7.87 0.70
N MET A 72 7.26 -7.99 -0.03
CA MET A 72 7.19 -7.79 -1.49
C MET A 72 5.86 -7.17 -1.90
N CYS A 73 5.88 -6.37 -2.98
CA CYS A 73 4.79 -5.52 -3.46
C CYS A 73 3.43 -6.24 -3.56
N GLY A 74 3.28 -7.22 -4.47
CA GLY A 74 1.99 -7.84 -4.76
C GLY A 74 1.29 -8.40 -3.52
N PRO A 75 1.90 -9.32 -2.76
CA PRO A 75 1.28 -9.86 -1.55
C PRO A 75 1.01 -8.81 -0.47
N SER A 76 1.90 -7.84 -0.28
CA SER A 76 1.69 -6.75 0.67
C SER A 76 0.51 -5.87 0.28
N ARG A 77 0.42 -5.50 -1.00
CA ARG A 77 -0.71 -4.73 -1.55
C ARG A 77 -2.02 -5.50 -1.47
N ALA A 78 -2.00 -6.82 -1.72
CA ALA A 78 -3.17 -7.68 -1.55
C ALA A 78 -3.67 -7.66 -0.09
N GLY A 79 -2.76 -7.76 0.88
CA GLY A 79 -3.09 -7.62 2.29
C GLY A 79 -3.71 -6.26 2.60
N PHE A 80 -3.05 -5.16 2.21
CA PHE A 80 -3.55 -3.80 2.41
C PHE A 80 -4.93 -3.61 1.78
N LEU A 81 -5.09 -3.91 0.49
CA LEU A 81 -6.34 -3.68 -0.25
C LEU A 81 -7.53 -4.47 0.30
N THR A 82 -7.31 -5.67 0.82
CA THR A 82 -8.37 -6.51 1.38
C THR A 82 -8.59 -6.30 2.88
N GLY A 83 -7.65 -5.63 3.57
CA GLY A 83 -7.64 -5.54 5.03
C GLY A 83 -7.46 -6.91 5.71
N LYS A 84 -7.03 -7.95 4.96
CA LYS A 84 -6.85 -9.32 5.43
C LYS A 84 -5.43 -9.79 5.16
N HIS A 85 -4.88 -10.58 6.07
CA HIS A 85 -3.57 -11.16 5.85
C HIS A 85 -3.63 -12.10 4.64
N GLN A 86 -2.78 -11.86 3.63
CA GLN A 86 -2.82 -12.56 2.34
C GLN A 86 -2.60 -14.08 2.43
N SER A 87 -2.04 -14.58 3.53
CA SER A 87 -1.95 -16.03 3.79
C SER A 87 -3.31 -16.71 3.93
N LYS A 88 -4.35 -15.96 4.30
CA LYS A 88 -5.71 -16.47 4.48
C LYS A 88 -6.47 -16.67 3.16
N PHE A 89 -5.90 -16.16 2.05
CA PHE A 89 -6.42 -16.39 0.69
C PHE A 89 -5.35 -16.80 -0.34
N GLY A 90 -4.12 -17.07 0.11
CA GLY A 90 -3.08 -17.73 -0.72
C GLY A 90 -2.29 -16.82 -1.66
N HIS A 91 -2.24 -15.51 -1.46
CA HIS A 91 -1.50 -14.59 -2.33
C HIS A 91 -0.06 -14.40 -1.84
N TYR A 92 0.88 -15.27 -2.24
CA TYR A 92 2.26 -15.26 -1.74
C TYR A 92 3.31 -14.76 -2.75
N SER A 93 2.92 -14.51 -3.98
CA SER A 93 3.85 -14.18 -5.06
C SER A 93 3.38 -12.97 -5.84
N ASN A 94 4.33 -12.20 -6.38
CA ASN A 94 3.99 -11.17 -7.36
C ASN A 94 3.32 -11.81 -8.58
N ILE A 95 2.35 -11.10 -9.13
CA ILE A 95 1.70 -11.44 -10.38
C ILE A 95 2.74 -11.23 -11.48
N SER A 96 2.99 -12.24 -12.26
CA SER A 96 4.00 -12.20 -13.33
C SER A 96 3.40 -12.33 -14.73
N ALA A 97 2.11 -12.70 -14.81
CA ALA A 97 1.30 -12.66 -16.01
C ALA A 97 -0.01 -11.92 -15.70
N PRO A 98 0.00 -10.58 -15.73
CA PRO A 98 -1.13 -9.78 -15.26
C PRO A 98 -2.43 -10.03 -16.05
N PHE A 99 -2.35 -10.47 -17.29
CA PHE A 99 -3.51 -10.85 -18.13
C PHE A 99 -3.96 -12.32 -17.97
N ASN A 100 -3.27 -13.12 -17.14
CA ASN A 100 -3.75 -14.46 -16.84
C ASN A 100 -4.93 -14.38 -15.86
N PRO A 101 -6.11 -14.89 -16.20
CA PRO A 101 -7.29 -14.86 -15.33
C PRO A 101 -7.11 -15.66 -14.04
N ASP A 102 -6.14 -16.57 -14.00
CA ASP A 102 -5.80 -17.34 -12.81
C ASP A 102 -4.81 -16.60 -11.88
N GLN A 103 -4.34 -15.41 -12.28
CA GLN A 103 -3.38 -14.59 -11.52
C GLN A 103 -3.91 -13.20 -11.23
N GLY A 104 -4.37 -13.00 -10.02
CA GLY A 104 -4.89 -11.72 -9.56
C GLY A 104 -5.44 -11.81 -8.15
N LEU A 105 -5.95 -10.69 -7.67
CA LEU A 105 -6.66 -10.67 -6.41
C LEU A 105 -7.96 -11.47 -6.56
N PRO A 106 -8.22 -12.49 -5.72
CA PRO A 106 -9.48 -13.22 -5.78
C PRO A 106 -10.69 -12.28 -5.63
N LYS A 107 -11.82 -12.65 -6.21
CA LYS A 107 -13.07 -11.89 -6.06
C LYS A 107 -13.48 -11.88 -4.58
N MET A 108 -13.22 -10.75 -3.94
CA MET A 108 -13.50 -10.52 -2.52
C MET A 108 -13.64 -9.03 -2.26
N ASP A 109 -14.22 -8.66 -1.11
CA ASP A 109 -14.29 -7.27 -0.71
C ASP A 109 -12.90 -6.68 -0.50
N THR A 110 -12.72 -5.46 -1.02
CA THR A 110 -11.57 -4.60 -0.76
C THR A 110 -11.98 -3.47 0.18
N ILE A 111 -11.01 -2.75 0.74
CA ILE A 111 -11.29 -1.51 1.49
C ILE A 111 -12.09 -0.53 0.64
N ALA A 112 -11.78 -0.42 -0.66
CA ALA A 112 -12.50 0.46 -1.58
C ALA A 112 -13.97 0.02 -1.74
N SER A 113 -14.24 -1.27 -2.00
CA SER A 113 -15.62 -1.77 -2.14
C SER A 113 -16.42 -1.64 -0.84
N LEU A 114 -15.79 -1.85 0.32
CA LEU A 114 -16.44 -1.67 1.62
C LEU A 114 -16.77 -0.19 1.89
N LEU A 115 -15.86 0.74 1.58
CA LEU A 115 -16.11 2.17 1.71
C LEU A 115 -17.18 2.65 0.73
N GLN A 116 -17.22 2.12 -0.51
CA GLN A 116 -18.25 2.40 -1.49
C GLN A 116 -19.64 2.00 -0.95
N LYS A 117 -19.77 0.80 -0.36
CA LYS A 117 -21.01 0.35 0.33
C LYS A 117 -21.40 1.27 1.50
N LEU A 118 -20.44 1.95 2.11
CA LEU A 118 -20.66 2.94 3.18
C LEU A 118 -20.87 4.37 2.66
N GLY A 119 -21.03 4.56 1.33
CA GLY A 119 -21.40 5.82 0.70
C GLY A 119 -20.25 6.73 0.30
N TYR A 120 -19.00 6.24 0.30
CA TYR A 120 -17.84 6.96 -0.22
C TYR A 120 -17.80 6.92 -1.74
N VAL A 121 -17.21 7.96 -2.33
CA VAL A 121 -16.67 7.91 -3.68
C VAL A 121 -15.23 7.40 -3.57
N THR A 122 -14.83 6.46 -4.43
CA THR A 122 -13.55 5.79 -4.32
C THR A 122 -12.69 6.06 -5.54
N GLY A 123 -11.51 6.62 -5.34
CA GLY A 123 -10.52 6.88 -6.37
C GLY A 123 -9.21 6.16 -6.10
N GLY A 124 -8.54 5.76 -7.16
CA GLY A 124 -7.19 5.23 -7.08
C GLY A 124 -6.31 5.76 -8.20
N VAL A 125 -5.05 6.00 -7.88
CA VAL A 125 -4.06 6.54 -8.83
C VAL A 125 -2.77 5.74 -8.71
N GLY A 126 -2.21 5.30 -9.85
CA GLY A 126 -0.88 4.71 -9.93
C GLY A 126 -0.83 3.20 -10.06
N LYS A 127 0.05 2.53 -9.29
CA LYS A 127 0.33 1.11 -9.39
C LYS A 127 -0.78 0.25 -8.78
N TRP A 128 -1.31 -0.70 -9.56
CA TRP A 128 -2.28 -1.70 -9.11
C TRP A 128 -1.63 -3.00 -8.64
N HIS A 129 -1.02 -3.75 -9.54
CA HIS A 129 -0.31 -5.02 -9.31
C HIS A 129 -1.18 -6.17 -8.77
N MET A 130 -2.50 -6.16 -9.05
CA MET A 130 -3.47 -7.17 -8.57
C MET A 130 -4.16 -7.92 -9.71
N GLY A 131 -3.54 -7.98 -10.90
CA GLY A 131 -4.12 -8.55 -12.12
C GLY A 131 -4.65 -7.48 -13.08
N ALA A 132 -4.79 -7.85 -14.36
CA ALA A 132 -5.17 -6.92 -15.42
C ALA A 132 -6.36 -7.40 -16.26
N THR A 133 -6.99 -8.51 -15.89
CA THR A 133 -8.26 -8.93 -16.52
C THR A 133 -9.41 -8.11 -15.97
N ASN A 134 -10.57 -8.13 -16.63
CA ASN A 134 -11.75 -7.39 -16.18
C ASN A 134 -12.15 -7.72 -14.75
N ASP A 135 -12.06 -8.98 -14.33
CA ASP A 135 -12.40 -9.41 -12.96
C ASP A 135 -11.42 -8.87 -11.91
N HIS A 136 -10.18 -8.62 -12.30
CA HIS A 136 -9.11 -8.11 -11.43
C HIS A 136 -8.88 -6.59 -11.59
N HIS A 137 -9.64 -5.93 -12.47
CA HIS A 137 -9.49 -4.50 -12.71
C HIS A 137 -9.89 -3.68 -11.46
N PRO A 138 -9.21 -2.56 -11.15
CA PRO A 138 -9.55 -1.75 -9.99
C PRO A 138 -11.02 -1.35 -9.91
N ASN A 139 -11.65 -1.01 -11.05
CA ASN A 139 -13.07 -0.67 -11.06
C ASN A 139 -13.96 -1.87 -10.66
N SER A 140 -13.59 -3.10 -10.97
CA SER A 140 -14.28 -4.31 -10.52
C SER A 140 -14.01 -4.64 -9.05
N MET A 141 -12.99 -4.01 -8.48
CA MET A 141 -12.57 -4.16 -7.08
C MET A 141 -12.97 -2.98 -6.19
N GLY A 142 -13.96 -2.16 -6.65
CA GLY A 142 -14.58 -1.12 -5.84
C GLY A 142 -13.99 0.28 -5.98
N PHE A 143 -13.21 0.57 -7.02
CA PHE A 143 -12.81 1.94 -7.35
C PHE A 143 -13.75 2.54 -8.41
N ASP A 144 -14.40 3.66 -8.09
CA ASP A 144 -15.25 4.39 -9.04
C ASP A 144 -14.44 5.09 -10.14
N ASP A 145 -13.20 5.49 -9.79
CA ASP A 145 -12.29 6.20 -10.69
C ASP A 145 -10.87 5.67 -10.50
N TRP A 146 -10.21 5.25 -11.59
CA TRP A 146 -8.86 4.73 -11.56
C TRP A 146 -8.01 5.35 -12.66
N TYR A 147 -6.88 5.94 -12.28
CA TYR A 147 -5.88 6.44 -13.22
C TYR A 147 -4.52 5.84 -12.88
N GLY A 148 -3.98 4.97 -13.74
CA GLY A 148 -2.71 4.31 -13.41
C GLY A 148 -2.37 3.16 -14.34
N PHE A 149 -1.63 2.19 -13.81
CA PHE A 149 -1.21 1.01 -14.56
C PHE A 149 -1.44 -0.27 -13.75
N LEU A 150 -1.68 -1.38 -14.46
CA LEU A 150 -2.12 -2.63 -13.84
C LEU A 150 -0.95 -3.56 -13.47
N GLY A 151 0.24 -3.31 -14.04
CA GLY A 151 1.45 -4.13 -13.82
C GLY A 151 2.17 -3.90 -12.51
N GLY A 152 3.28 -4.63 -12.34
CA GLY A 152 4.15 -4.54 -11.16
C GLY A 152 5.09 -3.33 -11.13
N GLY A 153 5.19 -2.59 -12.23
CA GLY A 153 5.96 -1.37 -12.39
C GLY A 153 5.68 -0.76 -13.76
N LEU A 154 6.11 0.47 -13.97
CA LEU A 154 6.03 1.17 -15.26
C LEU A 154 7.31 1.97 -15.47
N LYS A 155 7.70 2.20 -16.72
CA LYS A 155 8.75 3.15 -17.09
C LYS A 155 8.36 4.55 -16.62
N TYR A 156 9.35 5.35 -16.20
CA TYR A 156 9.08 6.69 -15.66
C TYR A 156 8.93 7.77 -16.71
N PHE A 157 9.29 7.46 -17.95
CA PHE A 157 9.05 8.33 -19.09
C PHE A 157 8.23 7.59 -20.15
N PRO A 158 7.50 8.30 -21.03
CA PRO A 158 6.87 7.69 -22.19
C PRO A 158 7.86 6.88 -23.03
N LEU A 159 7.42 5.80 -23.64
CA LEU A 159 8.32 4.85 -24.32
C LEU A 159 9.05 5.44 -25.55
N ASP A 160 8.56 6.54 -26.09
CA ASP A 160 9.17 7.34 -27.16
C ASP A 160 10.17 8.39 -26.65
N HIS A 161 10.30 8.54 -25.33
CA HIS A 161 11.21 9.52 -24.73
C HIS A 161 12.67 9.27 -25.14
N PRO A 162 13.47 10.33 -25.43
CA PRO A 162 14.86 10.20 -25.89
C PRO A 162 15.78 9.39 -24.97
N ILE A 163 15.51 9.33 -23.65
CA ILE A 163 16.27 8.53 -22.69
C ILE A 163 16.37 7.04 -23.08
N TYR A 164 15.43 6.54 -23.89
CA TYR A 164 15.42 5.15 -24.33
C TYR A 164 16.11 4.93 -25.68
N ASN A 165 16.64 5.97 -26.33
CA ASN A 165 17.38 5.88 -27.58
C ASN A 165 16.66 5.05 -28.65
N GLY A 166 15.34 5.20 -28.78
CA GLY A 166 14.51 4.46 -29.73
C GLY A 166 14.33 2.97 -29.42
N ARG A 167 14.78 2.49 -28.24
CA ARG A 167 14.71 1.06 -27.85
C ARG A 167 13.31 0.48 -27.95
N PHE A 168 12.28 1.29 -27.76
CA PHE A 168 10.88 0.91 -27.79
C PHE A 168 10.15 1.35 -29.07
N ALA A 169 10.83 2.05 -30.00
CA ALA A 169 10.24 2.60 -31.23
C ALA A 169 9.64 1.54 -32.18
N ASN A 170 10.09 0.29 -32.07
CA ASN A 170 9.61 -0.82 -32.88
C ASN A 170 9.14 -1.99 -32.00
N MET A 171 8.08 -1.77 -31.23
CA MET A 171 7.50 -2.79 -30.33
C MET A 171 6.84 -4.00 -31.05
N LYS A 172 7.04 -4.16 -32.38
CA LYS A 172 6.55 -5.31 -33.15
C LYS A 172 7.26 -6.63 -32.85
N LYS A 173 8.38 -6.61 -32.12
CA LYS A 173 9.06 -7.85 -31.66
C LYS A 173 8.62 -8.22 -30.27
N PRO A 174 8.40 -9.51 -29.97
CA PRO A 174 8.08 -9.96 -28.61
C PRO A 174 9.15 -9.47 -27.64
N MET A 175 8.73 -8.66 -26.66
CA MET A 175 9.62 -8.25 -25.57
C MET A 175 9.70 -9.36 -24.55
N GLY A 176 10.90 -9.59 -23.99
CA GLY A 176 11.07 -10.55 -22.94
C GLY A 176 10.18 -10.22 -21.71
N LYS A 177 9.80 -11.23 -20.95
CA LYS A 177 8.89 -11.21 -19.79
C LYS A 177 9.05 -10.00 -18.84
N LYS A 178 10.31 -9.60 -18.54
CA LYS A 178 10.59 -8.45 -17.67
C LYS A 178 10.21 -7.10 -18.31
N GLN A 179 10.24 -7.01 -19.62
CA GLN A 179 9.93 -5.77 -20.34
C GLN A 179 8.43 -5.53 -20.41
N LEU A 180 7.62 -6.58 -20.61
CA LEU A 180 6.16 -6.49 -20.65
C LEU A 180 5.57 -5.86 -19.39
N GLN A 181 6.07 -6.22 -18.21
CA GLN A 181 5.56 -5.70 -16.95
C GLN A 181 5.79 -4.20 -16.77
N HIS A 182 6.83 -3.63 -17.41
CA HIS A 182 7.22 -2.22 -17.29
C HIS A 182 6.83 -1.36 -18.50
N THR A 183 6.08 -1.92 -19.44
CA THR A 183 5.67 -1.24 -20.67
C THR A 183 4.17 -1.32 -20.92
N MET A 184 3.40 -1.71 -19.91
CA MET A 184 1.94 -1.66 -19.96
C MET A 184 1.47 -0.20 -20.13
N PRO A 185 0.35 0.06 -20.82
CA PRO A 185 -0.16 1.40 -20.95
C PRO A 185 -0.58 1.98 -19.60
N LEU A 186 -0.49 3.30 -19.49
CA LEU A 186 -1.24 4.07 -18.51
C LEU A 186 -2.70 4.08 -18.93
N ILE A 187 -3.62 3.91 -18.00
CA ILE A 187 -5.05 3.86 -18.27
C ILE A 187 -5.83 4.81 -17.39
N HIS A 188 -6.94 5.33 -17.88
CA HIS A 188 -8.00 5.95 -17.08
C HIS A 188 -9.23 5.05 -17.16
N ASN A 189 -9.57 4.42 -16.03
CA ASN A 189 -10.51 3.31 -15.97
C ASN A 189 -10.11 2.21 -16.99
N HIS A 190 -10.99 1.88 -17.93
CA HIS A 190 -10.72 0.84 -18.94
C HIS A 190 -10.07 1.38 -20.25
N LYS A 191 -9.68 2.66 -20.30
CA LYS A 191 -9.18 3.27 -21.54
C LYS A 191 -7.70 3.62 -21.42
N PRO A 192 -6.86 3.20 -22.34
CA PRO A 192 -5.48 3.69 -22.44
C PRO A 192 -5.46 5.22 -22.59
N VAL A 193 -4.48 5.85 -21.96
CA VAL A 193 -4.23 7.29 -22.05
C VAL A 193 -2.81 7.56 -22.49
N GLU A 194 -2.63 8.58 -23.30
CA GLU A 194 -1.33 9.14 -23.62
C GLU A 194 -0.87 10.04 -22.48
N TRP A 195 0.40 9.99 -22.18
CA TRP A 195 1.04 10.81 -21.16
C TRP A 195 2.40 11.32 -21.68
N LYS A 196 2.87 12.48 -21.22
CA LYS A 196 4.03 13.17 -21.82
C LYS A 196 5.09 13.61 -20.83
N GLN A 197 4.81 13.57 -19.55
CA GLN A 197 5.72 14.02 -18.51
C GLN A 197 6.29 12.85 -17.70
N TYR A 198 7.15 13.14 -16.72
CA TYR A 198 7.67 12.16 -15.79
C TYR A 198 6.53 11.50 -15.00
N LEU A 199 6.52 10.16 -14.90
CA LEU A 199 5.39 9.38 -14.36
C LEU A 199 4.94 9.85 -12.98
N THR A 200 5.86 10.16 -12.07
CA THR A 200 5.52 10.61 -10.72
C THR A 200 4.72 11.93 -10.75
N ARG A 201 5.08 12.86 -11.64
CA ARG A 201 4.35 14.11 -11.86
C ARG A 201 2.98 13.86 -12.46
N GLU A 202 2.90 12.95 -13.44
CA GLU A 202 1.65 12.53 -14.09
C GLU A 202 0.65 11.95 -13.09
N LEU A 203 1.12 11.02 -12.24
CA LEU A 203 0.28 10.44 -11.19
C LEU A 203 -0.14 11.48 -10.15
N THR A 204 0.72 12.43 -9.81
CA THR A 204 0.37 13.54 -8.92
C THR A 204 -0.76 14.38 -9.51
N ASP A 205 -0.65 14.76 -10.78
CA ASP A 205 -1.67 15.56 -11.48
C ASP A 205 -3.01 14.82 -11.55
N ALA A 206 -2.99 13.50 -11.77
CA ALA A 206 -4.20 12.67 -11.72
C ALA A 206 -4.86 12.69 -10.33
N GLY A 207 -4.07 12.65 -9.25
CA GLY A 207 -4.57 12.80 -7.88
C GLY A 207 -5.19 14.17 -7.62
N LEU A 208 -4.55 15.24 -8.08
CA LEU A 208 -5.08 16.62 -8.00
C LEU A 208 -6.40 16.74 -8.76
N ASN A 209 -6.47 16.19 -9.96
CA ASN A 209 -7.69 16.18 -10.78
C ASN A 209 -8.84 15.43 -10.10
N PHE A 210 -8.54 14.30 -9.43
CA PHE A 210 -9.54 13.60 -8.63
C PHE A 210 -10.07 14.49 -7.51
N LEU A 211 -9.21 15.16 -6.75
CA LEU A 211 -9.62 16.08 -5.69
C LEU A 211 -10.50 17.21 -6.23
N ASP A 212 -10.13 17.84 -7.35
CA ASP A 212 -10.94 18.88 -7.99
C ASP A 212 -12.31 18.35 -8.42
N LYS A 213 -12.35 17.21 -9.10
CA LYS A 213 -13.58 16.60 -9.62
C LYS A 213 -14.60 16.31 -8.51
N TYR A 214 -14.14 15.75 -7.39
CA TYR A 214 -15.04 15.28 -6.33
C TYR A 214 -15.31 16.31 -5.23
N THR A 215 -14.52 17.37 -5.15
CA THR A 215 -14.77 18.48 -4.24
C THR A 215 -15.56 19.62 -4.87
N SER A 216 -15.50 19.80 -6.20
CA SER A 216 -16.22 20.84 -6.94
C SER A 216 -17.68 20.49 -7.25
N GLN A 217 -18.15 19.28 -6.96
CA GLN A 217 -19.55 18.89 -7.21
C GLN A 217 -20.50 19.73 -6.36
N LYS A 218 -20.93 20.86 -6.93
CA LYS A 218 -21.99 21.72 -6.40
C LYS A 218 -23.34 21.09 -6.75
N GLY A 219 -23.77 20.10 -5.99
CA GLY A 219 -25.15 19.58 -6.03
C GLY A 219 -25.90 20.03 -4.79
N SER A 220 -27.22 20.05 -4.83
CA SER A 220 -28.14 20.46 -3.75
C SER A 220 -28.14 19.50 -2.53
N GLY A 221 -27.05 18.82 -2.24
CA GLY A 221 -26.89 17.83 -1.15
C GLY A 221 -25.54 17.92 -0.47
N GLN A 222 -25.45 17.31 0.69
CA GLN A 222 -24.20 17.13 1.44
C GLN A 222 -23.15 16.42 0.58
N ARG A 223 -21.92 16.96 0.48
CA ARG A 223 -20.81 16.33 -0.26
C ARG A 223 -20.57 14.92 0.24
N LYS A 224 -20.49 13.95 -0.68
CA LYS A 224 -20.08 12.59 -0.31
C LYS A 224 -18.62 12.59 0.14
N PRO A 225 -18.27 11.86 1.19
CA PRO A 225 -16.86 11.65 1.55
C PRO A 225 -16.17 10.84 0.45
N PHE A 226 -14.85 10.99 0.33
CA PHE A 226 -14.08 10.23 -0.63
C PHE A 226 -12.98 9.40 0.05
N PHE A 227 -12.61 8.33 -0.63
CA PHE A 227 -11.39 7.55 -0.41
C PHE A 227 -10.48 7.71 -1.63
N LEU A 228 -9.27 8.20 -1.43
CA LEU A 228 -8.26 8.31 -2.49
C LEU A 228 -7.04 7.47 -2.14
N PHE A 229 -6.71 6.48 -2.97
CA PHE A 229 -5.52 5.67 -2.88
C PHE A 229 -4.47 6.17 -3.89
N MET A 230 -3.46 6.91 -3.40
CA MET A 230 -2.31 7.36 -4.17
C MET A 230 -1.19 6.32 -4.10
N SER A 231 -1.09 5.48 -5.11
CA SER A 231 -0.16 4.36 -5.21
C SER A 231 0.99 4.72 -6.15
N TYR A 232 1.99 5.46 -5.64
CA TYR A 232 3.13 5.84 -6.46
C TYR A 232 3.95 4.63 -6.93
N ASN A 233 4.54 4.72 -8.15
CA ASN A 233 5.56 3.79 -8.61
C ASN A 233 6.94 4.10 -7.98
N ALA A 234 7.17 5.36 -7.60
CA ALA A 234 8.41 5.83 -6.99
C ALA A 234 8.57 5.31 -5.54
N PRO A 235 9.82 5.00 -5.15
CA PRO A 235 11.05 4.97 -5.93
C PRO A 235 11.46 3.58 -6.47
N HIS A 236 10.49 2.73 -6.89
CA HIS A 236 10.73 1.40 -7.48
C HIS A 236 11.61 1.48 -8.74
N LEU A 237 12.33 0.41 -9.05
CA LEU A 237 13.06 0.26 -10.31
C LEU A 237 12.10 0.34 -11.53
N ASP A 238 12.53 0.84 -12.70
CA ASP A 238 13.90 1.20 -13.03
C ASP A 238 14.29 2.54 -12.41
N LEU A 239 15.62 2.74 -12.23
CA LEU A 239 16.15 4.02 -11.75
C LEU A 239 16.13 5.05 -12.88
N GLU A 240 15.09 5.86 -12.91
CA GLU A 240 14.87 6.91 -13.92
C GLU A 240 14.30 8.15 -13.22
N ALA A 241 14.91 9.30 -13.42
CA ALA A 241 14.43 10.58 -12.91
C ALA A 241 14.80 11.71 -13.89
N PRO A 242 14.12 12.87 -13.84
CA PRO A 242 14.50 14.03 -14.63
C PRO A 242 15.94 14.46 -14.34
N GLU A 243 16.67 14.87 -15.38
CA GLU A 243 18.08 15.27 -15.25
C GLU A 243 18.26 16.43 -14.27
N GLU A 244 17.33 17.40 -14.29
CA GLU A 244 17.32 18.53 -13.36
C GLU A 244 17.11 18.11 -11.91
N SER A 245 16.43 17.00 -11.67
CA SER A 245 16.25 16.43 -10.34
C SER A 245 17.47 15.62 -9.90
N ILE A 246 18.09 14.84 -10.81
CA ILE A 246 19.35 14.11 -10.54
C ILE A 246 20.48 15.11 -10.20
N ALA A 247 20.54 16.25 -10.87
CA ALA A 247 21.55 17.27 -10.62
C ALA A 247 21.56 17.82 -9.18
N LYS A 248 20.43 17.71 -8.45
CA LYS A 248 20.34 18.08 -7.04
C LYS A 248 21.05 17.09 -6.10
N PHE A 249 21.36 15.90 -6.57
CA PHE A 249 21.92 14.77 -5.80
C PHE A 249 23.28 14.32 -6.35
N PRO A 250 24.33 15.16 -6.30
CA PRO A 250 25.64 14.78 -6.84
C PRO A 250 26.22 13.57 -6.10
N GLU A 251 26.75 12.60 -6.84
CA GLU A 251 27.19 11.29 -6.36
C GLU A 251 28.16 11.37 -5.17
N ASN A 252 29.04 12.38 -5.16
CA ASN A 252 30.04 12.60 -4.10
C ASN A 252 29.45 13.15 -2.79
N LYS A 253 28.18 13.56 -2.79
CA LYS A 253 27.47 14.02 -1.59
C LYS A 253 26.49 12.97 -1.03
N MET A 254 26.33 11.84 -1.74
CA MET A 254 25.42 10.80 -1.31
C MET A 254 26.00 10.01 -0.12
N THR A 255 25.12 9.59 0.78
CA THR A 255 25.47 8.76 1.92
C THR A 255 26.06 7.43 1.44
N ILE A 256 27.19 7.03 2.04
CA ILE A 256 27.79 5.72 1.78
C ILE A 256 26.98 4.64 2.48
N ILE A 257 26.34 3.81 1.69
CA ILE A 257 25.53 2.68 2.16
C ILE A 257 26.15 1.38 1.62
N PRO A 258 26.43 0.39 2.47
CA PRO A 258 27.04 -0.87 2.03
C PRO A 258 26.25 -1.54 0.90
N GLY A 259 26.90 -1.77 -0.24
CA GLY A 259 26.31 -2.42 -1.41
C GLY A 259 25.47 -1.50 -2.31
N VAL A 260 25.36 -0.20 -2.02
CA VAL A 260 24.70 0.79 -2.85
C VAL A 260 25.76 1.62 -3.60
N LYS A 261 25.62 1.71 -4.92
CA LYS A 261 26.51 2.56 -5.75
C LYS A 261 26.07 4.03 -5.62
N PRO A 262 26.99 4.99 -5.48
CA PRO A 262 26.64 6.41 -5.37
C PRO A 262 25.73 6.91 -6.50
N LYS A 263 26.01 6.54 -7.75
CA LYS A 263 25.15 6.84 -8.89
C LYS A 263 23.71 6.31 -8.75
N ALA A 264 23.56 5.07 -8.26
CA ALA A 264 22.23 4.48 -8.05
C ALA A 264 21.50 5.25 -6.92
N ARG A 265 22.20 5.62 -5.85
CA ARG A 265 21.66 6.41 -4.74
C ARG A 265 21.25 7.81 -5.17
N SER A 266 22.05 8.45 -6.04
CA SER A 266 21.77 9.77 -6.62
C SER A 266 20.45 9.77 -7.40
N ILE A 267 20.26 8.81 -8.34
CA ILE A 267 19.02 8.70 -9.12
C ILE A 267 17.84 8.36 -8.20
N TYR A 268 18.02 7.41 -7.29
CA TYR A 268 17.01 7.05 -6.31
C TYR A 268 16.61 8.26 -5.44
N GLY A 269 17.56 9.06 -4.98
CA GLY A 269 17.31 10.30 -4.24
C GLY A 269 16.45 11.28 -5.03
N ALA A 270 16.73 11.43 -6.32
CA ALA A 270 15.92 12.26 -7.22
C ALA A 270 14.48 11.73 -7.37
N MET A 271 14.31 10.41 -7.42
CA MET A 271 12.97 9.79 -7.48
C MET A 271 12.17 10.00 -6.20
N VAL A 272 12.81 9.89 -5.03
CA VAL A 272 12.17 10.18 -3.73
C VAL A 272 11.81 11.66 -3.63
N TYR A 273 12.71 12.56 -4.06
CA TYR A 273 12.45 13.98 -4.10
C TYR A 273 11.25 14.34 -4.97
N GLU A 274 11.14 13.80 -6.19
CA GLU A 274 9.99 14.01 -7.08
C GLU A 274 8.68 13.51 -6.47
N MET A 275 8.73 12.43 -5.72
CA MET A 275 7.56 11.91 -4.99
C MET A 275 7.19 12.85 -3.84
N ASP A 276 8.13 13.31 -3.05
CA ASP A 276 7.90 14.24 -1.93
C ASP A 276 7.30 15.57 -2.41
N GLU A 277 7.82 16.15 -3.51
CA GLU A 277 7.26 17.33 -4.16
C GLU A 277 5.81 17.09 -4.61
N GLY A 278 5.55 15.93 -5.22
CA GLY A 278 4.19 15.56 -5.62
C GLY A 278 3.25 15.44 -4.43
N ILE A 279 3.70 14.87 -3.32
CA ILE A 279 2.94 14.78 -2.06
C ILE A 279 2.69 16.18 -1.50
N GLY A 280 3.69 17.08 -1.54
CA GLY A 280 3.52 18.47 -1.14
C GLY A 280 2.36 19.14 -1.89
N ARG A 281 2.32 19.01 -3.21
CA ARG A 281 1.23 19.54 -4.05
C ARG A 281 -0.15 18.96 -3.68
N LEU A 282 -0.23 17.67 -3.31
CA LEU A 282 -1.47 17.06 -2.84
C LEU A 282 -1.92 17.64 -1.48
N LEU A 283 -0.99 17.84 -0.54
CA LEU A 283 -1.27 18.42 0.77
C LEU A 283 -1.75 19.88 0.63
N ASP A 284 -1.05 20.68 -0.17
CA ASP A 284 -1.43 22.07 -0.46
C ASP A 284 -2.82 22.15 -1.13
N LYS A 285 -3.15 21.17 -1.99
CA LYS A 285 -4.47 21.10 -2.62
C LYS A 285 -5.57 20.80 -1.60
N VAL A 286 -5.34 19.87 -0.66
CA VAL A 286 -6.29 19.56 0.43
C VAL A 286 -6.54 20.81 1.29
N ASP A 287 -5.48 21.57 1.59
CA ASP A 287 -5.57 22.82 2.34
C ASP A 287 -6.34 23.90 1.54
N ALA A 288 -6.01 24.11 0.26
CA ALA A 288 -6.65 25.08 -0.62
C ALA A 288 -8.14 24.80 -0.86
N LEU A 289 -8.56 23.55 -0.83
CA LEU A 289 -9.96 23.13 -0.93
C LEU A 289 -10.74 23.29 0.39
N GLY A 290 -10.08 23.66 1.50
CA GLY A 290 -10.66 23.82 2.82
C GLY A 290 -11.20 22.52 3.41
N ILE A 291 -10.63 21.37 3.06
CA ILE A 291 -11.10 20.06 3.51
C ILE A 291 -10.14 19.36 4.50
N ALA A 292 -9.05 20.01 4.86
CA ALA A 292 -7.97 19.40 5.67
C ALA A 292 -8.47 18.87 7.03
N GLU A 293 -9.28 19.64 7.77
CA GLU A 293 -9.81 19.24 9.07
C GLU A 293 -10.70 17.98 9.02
N ASN A 294 -11.36 17.75 7.87
CA ASN A 294 -12.18 16.56 7.65
C ASN A 294 -11.50 15.52 6.75
N THR A 295 -10.17 15.50 6.72
CA THR A 295 -9.40 14.55 5.90
C THR A 295 -8.29 13.91 6.71
N ILE A 296 -8.32 12.57 6.81
CA ILE A 296 -7.19 11.79 7.35
C ILE A 296 -6.26 11.40 6.20
N ILE A 297 -4.96 11.61 6.39
CA ILE A 297 -3.93 11.33 5.40
C ILE A 297 -2.94 10.33 6.00
N TRP A 298 -2.81 9.17 5.35
CA TRP A 298 -1.82 8.15 5.66
C TRP A 298 -0.71 8.15 4.62
N PHE A 299 0.51 7.91 5.07
CA PHE A 299 1.66 7.60 4.21
C PHE A 299 2.34 6.33 4.69
N LEU A 300 2.73 5.44 3.75
CA LEU A 300 3.55 4.26 4.04
C LEU A 300 4.30 3.79 2.79
N SER A 301 5.30 2.89 2.97
CA SER A 301 5.83 2.07 1.87
C SER A 301 5.11 0.73 1.80
N ASP A 302 5.05 0.12 0.62
CA ASP A 302 4.42 -1.20 0.44
C ASP A 302 5.28 -2.37 0.92
N ASN A 303 6.58 -2.21 1.00
CA ASN A 303 7.58 -3.11 1.59
C ASN A 303 8.86 -2.34 1.89
N GLY A 304 9.82 -2.99 2.53
CA GLY A 304 11.15 -2.39 2.74
C GLY A 304 11.88 -2.11 1.45
N GLY A 305 12.78 -1.14 1.48
CA GLY A 305 13.53 -0.68 0.32
C GLY A 305 14.48 -1.74 -0.25
N MET A 306 14.86 -1.55 -1.52
CA MET A 306 15.78 -2.46 -2.22
C MET A 306 17.21 -2.33 -1.73
N LYS A 307 17.89 -3.46 -1.51
CA LYS A 307 19.28 -3.52 -1.03
C LYS A 307 20.29 -2.69 -1.84
N ARG A 308 20.03 -2.44 -3.13
CA ARG A 308 21.00 -1.80 -4.05
C ARG A 308 20.79 -0.30 -4.24
N THR A 309 19.74 0.27 -3.63
CA THR A 309 19.34 1.67 -3.86
C THR A 309 18.95 2.39 -2.59
N SER A 310 18.31 1.70 -1.66
CA SER A 310 17.64 2.26 -0.50
C SER A 310 18.48 2.11 0.77
N ASP A 311 18.18 2.92 1.78
CA ASP A 311 18.73 2.80 3.12
C ASP A 311 17.68 2.25 4.08
N ASN A 312 17.83 1.00 4.50
CA ASN A 312 16.96 0.39 5.50
C ASN A 312 17.55 0.43 6.92
N ARG A 313 18.75 1.03 7.12
CA ARG A 313 19.40 1.07 8.42
C ARG A 313 18.55 1.78 9.48
N PRO A 314 18.64 1.39 10.76
CA PRO A 314 19.47 0.32 11.33
C PRO A 314 18.92 -1.09 11.12
N LEU A 315 17.83 -1.26 10.40
CA LEU A 315 17.12 -2.53 10.22
C LEU A 315 17.91 -3.50 9.34
N ARG A 316 17.95 -4.77 9.75
CA ARG A 316 18.55 -5.84 8.96
C ARG A 316 17.69 -6.21 7.77
N GLY A 317 18.33 -6.51 6.65
CA GLY A 317 17.65 -6.99 5.44
C GLY A 317 17.11 -5.87 4.56
N ALA A 318 16.25 -6.23 3.63
CA ALA A 318 15.69 -5.37 2.59
C ALA A 318 14.47 -6.07 1.97
N LYS A 319 13.87 -5.50 0.93
CA LYS A 319 12.80 -6.12 0.12
C LYS A 319 13.07 -7.62 -0.11
N GLY A 320 12.08 -8.44 0.15
CA GLY A 320 12.14 -9.91 0.03
C GLY A 320 12.63 -10.63 1.27
N ALA A 321 13.17 -9.93 2.28
CA ALA A 321 13.62 -10.51 3.53
C ALA A 321 12.55 -10.40 4.64
N SER A 322 12.48 -11.43 5.49
CA SER A 322 11.58 -11.43 6.66
C SER A 322 12.20 -10.75 7.90
N TYR A 323 13.40 -10.20 7.76
CA TYR A 323 13.99 -9.32 8.76
C TYR A 323 13.31 -7.96 8.76
N GLU A 324 13.54 -7.17 9.82
CA GLU A 324 12.89 -5.86 10.00
C GLU A 324 12.97 -4.98 8.73
N GLY A 325 14.12 -4.91 8.06
CA GLY A 325 14.33 -4.10 6.87
C GLY A 325 13.51 -4.51 5.64
N GLY A 326 12.83 -5.65 5.66
CA GLY A 326 11.90 -6.05 4.60
C GLY A 326 10.43 -5.78 4.91
N ILE A 327 10.06 -5.73 6.19
CA ILE A 327 8.65 -5.67 6.63
C ILE A 327 8.30 -4.45 7.49
N ARG A 328 9.27 -3.78 8.10
CA ARG A 328 9.09 -2.53 8.86
C ARG A 328 9.40 -1.35 7.96
N VAL A 329 8.42 -0.47 7.82
CA VAL A 329 8.41 0.60 6.81
C VAL A 329 8.12 1.96 7.44
N PRO A 330 8.53 3.07 6.79
CA PRO A 330 8.03 4.38 7.18
C PRO A 330 6.50 4.41 7.11
N MET A 331 5.88 4.90 8.20
CA MET A 331 4.43 5.04 8.27
C MET A 331 4.08 6.31 9.06
N LEU A 332 3.26 7.16 8.45
CA LEU A 332 2.83 8.44 8.98
C LEU A 332 1.32 8.57 8.90
N VAL A 333 0.72 9.33 9.81
CA VAL A 333 -0.69 9.73 9.72
C VAL A 333 -0.89 11.15 10.23
N LYS A 334 -1.73 11.91 9.54
CA LYS A 334 -2.17 13.24 9.97
C LYS A 334 -3.69 13.33 9.82
N TRP A 335 -4.34 13.80 10.88
CA TRP A 335 -5.74 14.21 10.87
C TRP A 335 -5.89 15.44 11.74
N PRO A 336 -5.93 16.65 11.17
CA PRO A 336 -5.93 17.89 11.91
C PRO A 336 -7.04 17.94 12.96
N GLY A 337 -6.71 18.38 14.17
CA GLY A 337 -7.65 18.46 15.30
C GLY A 337 -8.13 17.12 15.87
N LYS A 338 -7.65 15.97 15.33
CA LYS A 338 -8.03 14.62 15.81
C LYS A 338 -6.82 13.77 16.20
N THR A 339 -5.72 13.82 15.45
CA THR A 339 -4.46 13.21 15.87
C THR A 339 -3.60 14.24 16.61
N PRO A 340 -2.82 13.82 17.61
CA PRO A 340 -1.85 14.71 18.24
C PRO A 340 -0.76 15.11 17.24
N VAL A 341 -0.13 16.26 17.52
CA VAL A 341 0.90 16.85 16.66
C VAL A 341 2.27 16.43 17.15
N GLY A 342 3.14 15.97 16.24
CA GLY A 342 4.55 15.64 16.49
C GLY A 342 4.78 14.43 17.37
N VAL A 343 3.79 13.54 17.50
CA VAL A 343 3.90 12.34 18.31
C VAL A 343 4.65 11.24 17.59
N VAL A 344 5.57 10.60 18.30
CA VAL A 344 6.26 9.39 17.88
C VAL A 344 5.63 8.21 18.57
N MET A 345 5.05 7.28 17.82
CA MET A 345 4.42 6.08 18.34
C MET A 345 5.28 4.85 18.04
N ASP A 346 5.73 4.18 19.09
CA ASP A 346 6.60 3.00 19.02
C ASP A 346 5.83 1.66 19.03
N LYS A 347 4.54 1.72 19.36
CA LYS A 347 3.69 0.52 19.40
C LYS A 347 3.50 -0.08 18.01
N PRO A 348 3.53 -1.42 17.88
CA PRO A 348 3.37 -2.09 16.59
C PRO A 348 2.00 -1.82 15.97
N VAL A 349 2.02 -1.34 14.73
CA VAL A 349 0.85 -1.18 13.85
C VAL A 349 1.12 -1.85 12.52
N THR A 350 0.06 -2.20 11.78
CA THR A 350 0.20 -2.84 10.48
C THR A 350 -0.53 -2.06 9.39
N SER A 351 -0.18 -2.28 8.13
CA SER A 351 -0.92 -1.73 7.00
C SER A 351 -2.40 -2.16 6.96
N LEU A 352 -2.77 -3.26 7.63
CA LEU A 352 -4.16 -3.71 7.74
C LEU A 352 -5.01 -2.77 8.61
N ASP A 353 -4.37 -2.10 9.58
CA ASP A 353 -5.05 -1.21 10.52
C ASP A 353 -5.60 0.04 9.83
N ILE A 354 -4.98 0.45 8.72
CA ILE A 354 -5.45 1.58 7.92
C ILE A 354 -6.86 1.29 7.39
N GLY A 355 -7.08 0.09 6.85
CA GLY A 355 -8.39 -0.33 6.36
C GLY A 355 -9.43 -0.45 7.48
N ALA A 356 -9.07 -1.09 8.59
CA ALA A 356 -9.97 -1.22 9.74
C ALA A 356 -10.35 0.14 10.33
N THR A 357 -9.38 1.06 10.47
CA THR A 357 -9.62 2.43 10.91
C THR A 357 -10.54 3.17 9.94
N ALA A 358 -10.30 3.04 8.62
CA ALA A 358 -11.11 3.67 7.59
C ALA A 358 -12.58 3.21 7.64
N ILE A 359 -12.82 1.90 7.77
CA ILE A 359 -14.17 1.33 7.86
C ILE A 359 -14.87 1.79 9.15
N ALA A 360 -14.17 1.78 10.29
CA ALA A 360 -14.72 2.27 11.55
C ALA A 360 -15.08 3.78 11.50
N MET A 361 -14.23 4.60 10.86
CA MET A 361 -14.51 6.04 10.62
C MET A 361 -15.70 6.25 9.71
N ALA A 362 -15.91 5.38 8.75
CA ALA A 362 -17.06 5.40 7.85
C ALA A 362 -18.37 4.95 8.51
N GLY A 363 -18.33 4.52 9.78
CA GLY A 363 -19.47 4.00 10.54
C GLY A 363 -19.77 2.52 10.26
N GLY A 364 -18.82 1.78 9.65
CA GLY A 364 -18.89 0.33 9.51
C GLY A 364 -18.25 -0.40 10.70
N ASP A 365 -18.42 -1.71 10.72
CA ASP A 365 -17.79 -2.60 11.70
C ASP A 365 -16.67 -3.40 11.01
N PRO A 366 -15.39 -3.13 11.33
CA PRO A 366 -14.26 -3.86 10.76
C PRO A 366 -14.29 -5.37 11.05
N VAL A 367 -14.79 -5.77 12.22
CA VAL A 367 -14.85 -7.17 12.64
C VAL A 367 -15.93 -7.89 11.83
N ALA A 368 -17.13 -7.32 11.70
CA ALA A 368 -18.20 -7.85 10.88
C ALA A 368 -17.81 -7.91 9.39
N ALA A 369 -16.97 -6.98 8.92
CA ALA A 369 -16.40 -7.01 7.57
C ALA A 369 -15.29 -8.08 7.40
N GLY A 370 -14.90 -8.76 8.47
CA GLY A 370 -13.87 -9.80 8.48
C GLY A 370 -12.46 -9.23 8.24
N LEU A 371 -12.21 -7.99 8.63
CA LEU A 371 -10.87 -7.37 8.55
C LEU A 371 -9.98 -7.89 9.70
N HIS A 372 -8.68 -8.01 9.42
CA HIS A 372 -7.71 -8.47 10.40
C HIS A 372 -6.97 -7.34 11.11
N GLY A 373 -7.06 -6.13 10.57
CA GLY A 373 -6.55 -4.92 11.22
C GLY A 373 -7.45 -4.47 12.38
N LYS A 374 -6.95 -3.52 13.13
CA LYS A 374 -7.67 -2.87 14.24
C LYS A 374 -7.87 -1.38 13.96
N ASP A 375 -8.94 -0.81 14.48
CA ASP A 375 -9.08 0.65 14.52
C ASP A 375 -8.04 1.22 15.51
N VAL A 376 -7.08 1.96 14.94
CA VAL A 376 -5.95 2.49 15.73
C VAL A 376 -6.18 3.91 16.27
N ARG A 377 -7.36 4.50 16.06
CA ARG A 377 -7.68 5.84 16.60
C ARG A 377 -7.49 5.95 18.12
N PRO A 378 -7.97 5.01 18.97
CA PRO A 378 -7.77 5.11 20.41
C PRO A 378 -6.30 5.15 20.82
N TYR A 379 -5.44 4.48 20.06
CA TYR A 379 -4.01 4.42 20.35
C TYR A 379 -3.28 5.68 19.85
N MET A 380 -3.63 6.18 18.67
CA MET A 380 -3.05 7.42 18.13
C MET A 380 -3.39 8.65 18.95
N THR A 381 -4.59 8.69 19.53
CA THR A 381 -5.08 9.82 20.32
C THR A 381 -4.73 9.74 21.81
N GLY A 382 -4.02 8.69 22.23
CA GLY A 382 -3.65 8.49 23.63
C GLY A 382 -4.79 8.02 24.54
N GLN A 383 -5.96 7.67 23.99
CA GLN A 383 -7.09 7.11 24.74
C GLN A 383 -6.80 5.69 25.23
N SER A 384 -5.88 4.97 24.59
CA SER A 384 -5.38 3.67 25.02
C SER A 384 -3.86 3.68 25.14
N ALA A 385 -3.36 3.31 26.31
CA ALA A 385 -1.93 3.12 26.57
C ALA A 385 -1.38 1.78 26.07
N ASN A 386 -2.28 0.82 25.76
CA ASN A 386 -1.89 -0.51 25.29
C ASN A 386 -1.36 -0.48 23.86
N ALA A 387 -0.72 -1.56 23.41
CA ALA A 387 -0.43 -1.75 22.00
C ALA A 387 -1.71 -2.15 21.23
N PRO A 388 -1.90 -1.74 19.98
CA PRO A 388 -2.99 -2.25 19.14
C PRO A 388 -2.92 -3.77 18.97
N HIS A 389 -1.71 -4.31 18.86
CA HIS A 389 -1.47 -5.74 18.65
C HIS A 389 -0.51 -6.29 19.70
N ASP A 390 -0.92 -7.36 20.38
CA ASP A 390 -0.06 -8.13 21.27
C ASP A 390 0.92 -8.99 20.47
N VAL A 391 0.47 -9.48 19.31
CA VAL A 391 1.21 -10.38 18.43
C VAL A 391 0.99 -10.01 16.97
N LEU A 392 2.06 -10.01 16.20
CA LEU A 392 2.04 -9.90 14.73
C LEU A 392 2.64 -11.15 14.11
N TYR A 393 2.10 -11.52 12.93
CA TYR A 393 2.52 -12.72 12.21
C TYR A 393 2.85 -12.42 10.75
N TRP A 394 3.84 -13.13 10.22
CA TRP A 394 4.15 -13.16 8.79
C TRP A 394 4.41 -14.60 8.39
N HIS A 395 3.92 -14.97 7.23
CA HIS A 395 4.33 -16.21 6.61
C HIS A 395 5.61 -15.98 5.81
N THR A 396 6.50 -16.98 5.75
CA THR A 396 7.71 -16.94 4.94
C THR A 396 7.79 -18.17 4.03
N GLY A 397 8.24 -17.97 2.79
CA GLY A 397 8.32 -19.06 1.82
C GLY A 397 7.01 -19.36 1.08
N LYS A 398 7.15 -20.00 -0.08
CA LYS A 398 6.04 -20.20 -1.02
C LYS A 398 5.28 -21.51 -0.82
N SER A 399 5.85 -22.48 -0.13
CA SER A 399 5.32 -23.83 -0.07
C SER A 399 5.30 -24.48 1.31
N SER A 400 6.15 -24.07 2.26
CA SER A 400 6.20 -24.70 3.57
C SER A 400 5.16 -24.15 4.53
N THR A 401 4.35 -25.03 5.12
CA THR A 401 3.37 -24.67 6.16
C THR A 401 4.05 -24.36 7.50
N GLU A 402 5.32 -24.68 7.64
CA GLU A 402 6.03 -24.53 8.90
C GLU A 402 6.84 -23.24 9.03
N ASN A 403 7.06 -22.52 7.91
CA ASN A 403 7.84 -21.29 7.90
C ASN A 403 7.01 -20.08 8.30
N GLY A 404 7.57 -19.19 9.11
CA GLY A 404 6.92 -17.94 9.48
C GLY A 404 7.73 -17.07 10.41
N VAL A 405 7.19 -15.91 10.68
CA VAL A 405 7.70 -14.94 11.65
C VAL A 405 6.58 -14.58 12.62
N ILE A 406 6.91 -14.47 13.88
CA ILE A 406 6.04 -13.97 14.93
C ILE A 406 6.76 -12.88 15.72
N ARG A 407 6.11 -11.73 15.92
CA ARG A 407 6.52 -10.71 16.87
C ARG A 407 5.52 -10.69 18.02
N GLU A 408 6.02 -10.87 19.23
CA GLU A 408 5.26 -10.79 20.47
C GLU A 408 5.94 -9.79 21.42
N GLY A 409 5.30 -8.65 21.62
CA GLY A 409 5.92 -7.53 22.32
C GLY A 409 7.24 -7.10 21.67
N ASP A 410 8.33 -7.14 22.42
CA ASP A 410 9.66 -6.77 21.93
C ASP A 410 10.42 -7.95 21.27
N TYR A 411 9.90 -9.17 21.37
CA TYR A 411 10.57 -10.34 20.83
C TYR A 411 10.06 -10.69 19.43
N LYS A 412 10.99 -11.03 18.56
CA LYS A 412 10.72 -11.52 17.20
C LYS A 412 11.39 -12.86 16.97
N LEU A 413 10.60 -13.83 16.54
CA LEU A 413 11.08 -15.15 16.18
C LEU A 413 10.89 -15.39 14.68
N ILE A 414 11.94 -15.86 14.01
CA ILE A 414 11.91 -16.33 12.62
C ILE A 414 12.09 -17.85 12.64
N PHE A 415 11.07 -18.56 12.12
CA PHE A 415 11.06 -20.02 12.06
C PHE A 415 11.10 -20.50 10.62
N LYS A 416 12.09 -21.29 10.29
CA LYS A 416 12.28 -21.96 9.00
C LYS A 416 12.23 -23.47 9.25
N GLY A 417 11.02 -23.99 9.42
CA GLY A 417 10.78 -25.37 9.83
C GLY A 417 11.31 -26.41 8.86
N ASP A 418 11.29 -26.10 7.54
CA ASP A 418 11.89 -26.91 6.48
C ASP A 418 13.42 -27.11 6.65
N LYS A 419 14.11 -26.12 7.23
CA LYS A 419 15.54 -26.15 7.51
C LYS A 419 15.87 -26.41 8.98
N LYS A 420 14.87 -26.50 9.84
CA LYS A 420 15.01 -26.55 11.32
C LYS A 420 15.82 -25.39 11.91
N GLU A 421 15.78 -24.22 11.23
CA GLU A 421 16.46 -23.00 11.69
C GLU A 421 15.51 -22.14 12.51
N ILE A 422 15.98 -21.67 13.66
CA ILE A 422 15.26 -20.77 14.56
C ILE A 422 16.14 -19.59 14.90
N GLU A 423 15.60 -18.38 14.72
CA GLU A 423 16.23 -17.14 15.14
C GLU A 423 15.28 -16.40 16.07
N LEU A 424 15.78 -15.91 17.22
CA LEU A 424 15.05 -15.10 18.18
C LEU A 424 15.83 -13.82 18.47
N TYR A 425 15.14 -12.67 18.43
CA TYR A 425 15.72 -11.36 18.67
C TYR A 425 14.88 -10.56 19.67
N ASN A 426 15.54 -9.73 20.50
CA ASN A 426 14.88 -8.69 21.29
C ASN A 426 15.02 -7.37 20.56
N LEU A 427 13.97 -6.94 19.86
CA LEU A 427 13.99 -5.73 19.02
C LEU A 427 14.15 -4.41 19.80
N LYS A 428 13.91 -4.41 21.10
CA LYS A 428 14.14 -3.25 21.94
C LYS A 428 15.62 -2.99 22.17
N GLU A 429 16.41 -4.04 22.29
CA GLU A 429 17.84 -4.01 22.54
C GLU A 429 18.67 -4.19 21.27
N ASP A 430 18.16 -4.97 20.32
CA ASP A 430 18.81 -5.35 19.08
C ASP A 430 17.86 -5.15 17.88
N LEU A 431 17.58 -3.90 17.53
CA LEU A 431 16.75 -3.56 16.40
C LEU A 431 17.33 -4.04 15.05
N GLY A 432 18.66 -4.19 15.01
CA GLY A 432 19.40 -4.67 13.84
C GLY A 432 19.40 -6.17 13.67
N GLU A 433 18.76 -6.96 14.57
CA GLU A 433 18.69 -8.42 14.52
C GLU A 433 20.08 -9.08 14.33
N ALA A 434 21.08 -8.55 15.07
CA ALA A 434 22.47 -8.98 14.94
C ALA A 434 22.76 -10.24 15.76
N THR A 435 22.14 -10.40 16.93
CA THR A 435 22.43 -11.44 17.90
C THR A 435 21.26 -12.39 18.09
N ASN A 436 21.38 -13.62 17.58
CA ASN A 436 20.38 -14.66 17.79
C ASN A 436 20.46 -15.20 19.23
N ILE A 437 19.41 -14.96 20.01
CA ILE A 437 19.30 -15.38 21.42
C ILE A 437 18.43 -16.61 21.63
N ALA A 438 18.10 -17.37 20.58
CA ALA A 438 17.21 -18.53 20.65
C ALA A 438 17.70 -19.61 21.63
N SER A 439 18.99 -19.87 21.67
CA SER A 439 19.58 -20.89 22.57
C SER A 439 19.48 -20.57 24.05
N SER A 440 19.47 -19.28 24.41
CA SER A 440 19.33 -18.81 25.81
C SER A 440 17.89 -18.63 26.28
N HIS A 441 16.89 -18.79 25.38
CA HIS A 441 15.48 -18.60 25.69
C HIS A 441 14.60 -19.75 25.18
N PRO A 442 14.88 -21.02 25.51
CA PRO A 442 14.22 -22.20 24.91
C PRO A 442 12.70 -22.23 25.18
N GLU A 443 12.24 -21.85 26.36
CA GLU A 443 10.82 -21.83 26.69
C GLU A 443 10.05 -20.80 25.85
N ARG A 444 10.60 -19.59 25.67
CA ARG A 444 10.02 -18.56 24.82
C ARG A 444 9.96 -19.01 23.37
N VAL A 445 11.04 -19.62 22.85
CA VAL A 445 11.08 -20.19 21.51
C VAL A 445 9.96 -21.21 21.33
N GLN A 446 9.81 -22.16 22.27
CA GLN A 446 8.77 -23.19 22.22
C GLN A 446 7.35 -22.56 22.19
N ALA A 447 7.08 -21.60 23.05
CA ALA A 447 5.79 -20.91 23.11
C ALA A 447 5.48 -20.15 21.81
N MET A 448 6.43 -19.37 21.30
CA MET A 448 6.24 -18.59 20.08
C MET A 448 6.10 -19.48 18.83
N VAL A 449 6.85 -20.58 18.74
CA VAL A 449 6.70 -21.58 17.64
C VAL A 449 5.33 -22.24 17.70
N ALA A 450 4.84 -22.60 18.89
CA ALA A 450 3.51 -23.19 19.05
C ALA A 450 2.40 -22.23 18.56
N ARG A 451 2.48 -20.94 18.94
CA ARG A 451 1.54 -19.91 18.47
C ARG A 451 1.60 -19.71 16.96
N LEU A 452 2.81 -19.70 16.39
CA LEU A 452 3.00 -19.55 14.95
C LEU A 452 2.41 -20.73 14.17
N LYS A 453 2.60 -21.95 14.66
CA LYS A 453 2.02 -23.17 14.08
C LYS A 453 0.49 -23.12 14.14
N GLU A 454 -0.08 -22.68 15.25
CA GLU A 454 -1.54 -22.51 15.40
C GLU A 454 -2.09 -21.50 14.37
N TRP A 455 -1.45 -20.33 14.25
CA TRP A 455 -1.85 -19.30 13.30
C TRP A 455 -1.75 -19.76 11.83
N ASN A 456 -0.82 -20.68 11.53
CA ASN A 456 -0.64 -21.24 10.20
C ASN A 456 -1.67 -22.30 9.80
N LYS A 457 -2.47 -22.85 10.71
CA LYS A 457 -3.42 -23.96 10.43
C LYS A 457 -4.44 -23.63 9.35
N ASP A 458 -4.95 -22.40 9.32
CA ASP A 458 -5.98 -21.94 8.38
C ASP A 458 -5.38 -21.23 7.14
N ARG A 459 -4.07 -21.36 6.93
CA ARG A 459 -3.37 -20.85 5.76
C ARG A 459 -3.87 -21.52 4.49
N LYS A 460 -4.12 -20.74 3.45
CA LYS A 460 -4.51 -21.27 2.14
C LYS A 460 -3.28 -21.59 1.29
N PRO A 461 -3.37 -22.57 0.39
CA PRO A 461 -2.32 -22.83 -0.61
C PRO A 461 -2.05 -21.59 -1.46
N ASN A 462 -0.88 -21.55 -2.11
CA ASN A 462 -0.60 -20.49 -3.08
C ASN A 462 -1.58 -20.53 -4.25
N LEU A 463 -2.13 -19.38 -4.62
CA LEU A 463 -3.14 -19.25 -5.68
C LEU A 463 -2.61 -19.70 -7.05
N TRP A 464 -1.31 -19.51 -7.32
CA TRP A 464 -0.70 -19.90 -8.60
C TRP A 464 0.75 -20.36 -8.43
N SER A 465 1.19 -21.26 -9.34
CA SER A 465 2.60 -21.64 -9.46
C SER A 465 3.33 -20.69 -10.42
N GLN A 466 4.61 -20.41 -10.15
CA GLN A 466 5.41 -19.54 -11.01
C GLN A 466 5.73 -20.16 -12.41
N SER A 467 5.62 -21.48 -12.55
CA SER A 467 5.97 -22.19 -13.79
C SER A 467 4.93 -22.04 -14.91
N GLU A 468 3.66 -21.80 -14.58
CA GLU A 468 2.57 -21.67 -15.57
C GLU A 468 2.49 -20.31 -16.26
N VAL A 469 3.29 -19.38 -15.78
CA VAL A 469 3.24 -17.94 -16.08
C VAL A 469 3.79 -17.56 -17.46
N ILE A 470 4.76 -18.33 -17.98
CA ILE A 470 5.60 -17.88 -19.10
C ILE A 470 4.84 -17.93 -20.43
N GLN A 471 4.01 -18.95 -20.64
CA GLN A 471 3.37 -19.22 -21.93
C GLN A 471 2.21 -18.26 -22.25
N TYR A 472 1.52 -17.75 -21.23
CA TYR A 472 0.32 -16.93 -21.43
C TYR A 472 0.63 -15.48 -21.83
N ALA A 473 1.64 -14.87 -21.20
CA ALA A 473 2.04 -13.50 -21.47
C ALA A 473 2.62 -13.32 -22.89
N GLU A 474 3.33 -14.35 -23.40
CA GLU A 474 3.84 -14.37 -24.76
C GLU A 474 2.73 -14.49 -25.81
N TYR A 475 1.69 -15.26 -25.50
CA TYR A 475 0.59 -15.51 -26.42
C TYR A 475 -0.30 -14.27 -26.65
N GLU A 476 -0.64 -13.53 -25.59
CA GLU A 476 -1.52 -12.36 -25.68
C GLU A 476 -0.81 -11.14 -26.29
N TRP A 477 0.48 -10.97 -26.02
CA TRP A 477 1.29 -9.97 -26.68
C TRP A 477 1.37 -10.20 -28.22
N LEU A 478 1.53 -11.44 -28.63
CA LEU A 478 1.57 -11.83 -30.04
C LEU A 478 0.26 -11.56 -30.78
N LYS A 479 -0.88 -11.60 -30.11
CA LYS A 479 -2.20 -11.33 -30.69
C LYS A 479 -2.53 -9.84 -30.83
N GLY A 480 -1.77 -8.94 -30.21
CA GLY A 480 -2.01 -7.48 -30.30
C GLY A 480 -3.34 -7.02 -29.68
N SER A 481 -3.97 -7.86 -28.86
CA SER A 481 -5.29 -7.60 -28.29
C SER A 481 -5.19 -7.20 -26.82
N MET A 482 -4.85 -5.94 -26.56
CA MET A 482 -5.10 -5.32 -25.27
C MET A 482 -6.46 -4.62 -25.28
N HIS A 483 -7.52 -5.35 -24.95
CA HIS A 483 -8.86 -4.79 -24.79
C HIS A 483 -9.13 -4.53 -23.31
N TYR A 484 -9.45 -3.29 -22.97
CA TYR A 484 -9.75 -2.83 -21.59
C TYR A 484 -11.24 -2.49 -21.41
N GLY A 485 -12.14 -2.99 -22.27
CA GLY A 485 -13.56 -2.69 -22.23
C GLY A 485 -14.38 -3.64 -21.35
N PRO A 486 -15.48 -3.18 -20.70
CA PRO A 486 -16.36 -4.03 -19.91
C PRO A 486 -17.14 -5.07 -20.75
N SER A 487 -17.13 -4.92 -22.08
CA SER A 487 -17.74 -5.86 -23.03
C SER A 487 -16.81 -7.00 -23.45
N ASP A 488 -15.53 -6.94 -23.10
CA ASP A 488 -14.62 -8.00 -23.44
C ASP A 488 -14.90 -9.21 -22.55
N LYS A 489 -15.36 -10.26 -23.19
CA LYS A 489 -15.28 -11.60 -22.63
C LYS A 489 -13.80 -11.79 -22.30
N GLY A 490 -13.46 -11.63 -21.01
CA GLY A 490 -12.08 -11.64 -20.54
C GLY A 490 -11.27 -12.68 -21.30
N LEU A 491 -10.00 -12.44 -21.51
CA LEU A 491 -9.07 -13.25 -22.32
C LEU A 491 -9.05 -14.76 -21.96
N GLY A 492 -10.13 -15.27 -21.47
CA GLY A 492 -10.49 -16.66 -21.23
C GLY A 492 -11.38 -17.20 -22.34
N ASP A 493 -10.94 -17.09 -23.60
CA ASP A 493 -11.56 -17.88 -24.67
C ASP A 493 -11.38 -19.36 -24.32
N ASP A 494 -12.48 -20.07 -24.22
CA ASP A 494 -12.53 -21.52 -23.97
C ASP A 494 -11.64 -22.36 -24.91
N SER A 495 -11.20 -21.78 -26.04
CA SER A 495 -10.25 -22.40 -26.97
C SER A 495 -8.88 -22.69 -26.33
N VAL A 496 -8.44 -21.89 -25.36
CA VAL A 496 -7.16 -22.07 -24.66
C VAL A 496 -7.29 -23.14 -23.58
N ARG A 497 -8.45 -23.24 -22.91
CA ARG A 497 -8.74 -24.32 -21.94
C ARG A 497 -8.81 -25.70 -22.62
N ARG A 498 -9.33 -25.78 -23.84
CA ARG A 498 -9.43 -27.05 -24.59
C ARG A 498 -8.09 -27.63 -25.04
N LYS A 499 -7.06 -26.80 -25.26
CA LYS A 499 -5.71 -27.29 -25.61
C LYS A 499 -4.95 -27.86 -24.40
N LYS A 500 -5.23 -27.37 -23.17
CA LYS A 500 -4.60 -27.89 -21.94
C LYS A 500 -5.03 -29.37 -21.63
N ASN A 501 -6.26 -29.73 -21.97
CA ASN A 501 -6.79 -31.07 -21.69
C ASN A 501 -6.42 -32.13 -22.75
N LYS A 502 -5.80 -31.74 -23.87
CA LYS A 502 -5.36 -32.70 -24.92
C LYS A 502 -3.89 -33.11 -24.83
N SER A 503 -3.09 -32.47 -23.98
CA SER A 503 -1.68 -32.83 -23.78
C SER A 503 -1.41 -33.75 -22.58
N HIS A 504 -2.49 -34.21 -21.91
CA HIS A 504 -2.41 -35.17 -20.79
C HIS A 504 -3.37 -36.37 -21.03
N LYS A 505 -3.33 -36.96 -22.21
CA LYS A 505 -3.80 -38.31 -22.48
C LYS A 505 -2.73 -39.08 -23.22
#